data_589686ebbdb667ee03bb2f8aee33c83a
#
_entry.id   589686ebbdb667ee03bb2f8aee33c83a
#
_cell.length_a   1.000
_cell.length_b   1.000
_cell.length_c   1.000
_cell.angle_alpha   90.00
_cell.angle_beta   90.00
_cell.angle_gamma   90.00
#
_symmetry.space_group_name_H-M   'P 1'
#
loop_
_entity.id
_entity.type
_entity.pdbx_description
1 polymer ?
#
loop_
_entity_poly.entity_id
_entity_poly.type
_entity_poly.pdbx_seq_one_letter_code
_entity_poly.pdbx_strand_id
1 'polypeptide(L)'
;MYDSSGKAKVDLQQRIVADIAAIKDAVSVPVTTAQRQGDWCGGTANGCDPARKNSINQTNPFNILGTIDVIGANIFPYWGGSPEKVNGVSVASATQTTAMDLKIALGGKGVIVTEEGWPSCSNPPDQHPTTIDDEIDYFHTWSTHANQAFDSYYFQAYDLAEQIACGRGEPSGDADKHFGLCAVSGVTKDSRLIGCK
;
A
#
# COMPACT_ATOMS: atom_id res chain seq x y z
N MET A 1 0.65 -4.43 -12.92
CA MET A 1 -0.52 -4.45 -13.82
C MET A 1 -0.19 -5.28 -15.06
N TYR A 2 -0.31 -6.61 -14.94
CA TYR A 2 -0.04 -7.55 -16.01
C TYR A 2 -1.30 -8.39 -16.25
N ASP A 3 -1.58 -8.72 -17.50
CA ASP A 3 -2.55 -9.77 -17.78
C ASP A 3 -1.91 -11.15 -17.50
N SER A 4 -2.73 -12.20 -17.51
CA SER A 4 -2.28 -13.57 -17.26
C SER A 4 -1.25 -14.09 -18.26
N SER A 5 -0.96 -13.36 -19.33
CA SER A 5 0.04 -13.67 -20.35
C SER A 5 1.39 -12.97 -20.12
N GLY A 6 1.51 -12.15 -19.07
CA GLY A 6 2.69 -11.32 -18.82
C GLY A 6 2.85 -10.17 -19.83
N LYS A 7 1.88 -10.00 -20.70
CA LYS A 7 1.86 -8.86 -21.62
C LYS A 7 1.52 -7.63 -20.82
N ALA A 8 2.48 -6.73 -20.67
CA ALA A 8 2.21 -5.40 -20.14
C ALA A 8 1.00 -4.86 -20.87
N LYS A 9 0.03 -4.34 -20.13
CA LYS A 9 -1.07 -3.62 -20.76
C LYS A 9 -0.50 -2.31 -21.29
N VAL A 10 0.22 -2.40 -22.40
CA VAL A 10 0.87 -1.28 -23.08
C VAL A 10 -0.10 -0.12 -23.22
N ASP A 11 -1.33 -0.44 -23.63
CA ASP A 11 -2.39 0.56 -23.80
C ASP A 11 -2.75 1.26 -22.50
N LEU A 12 -2.75 0.55 -21.37
CA LEU A 12 -3.07 1.16 -20.08
C LEU A 12 -1.94 2.07 -19.58
N GLN A 13 -0.69 1.66 -19.73
CA GLN A 13 0.46 2.50 -19.35
C GLN A 13 0.51 3.76 -20.22
N GLN A 14 0.25 3.63 -21.51
CA GLN A 14 0.16 4.77 -22.42
C GLN A 14 -0.95 5.74 -22.02
N ARG A 15 -2.11 5.21 -21.65
CA ARG A 15 -3.22 6.04 -21.14
C ARG A 15 -2.85 6.74 -19.82
N ILE A 16 -2.25 6.03 -18.87
CA ILE A 16 -1.79 6.65 -17.60
C ILE A 16 -0.87 7.85 -17.87
N VAL A 17 0.10 7.71 -18.76
CA VAL A 17 1.02 8.81 -19.12
C VAL A 17 0.26 9.97 -19.76
N ALA A 18 -0.66 9.69 -20.68
CA ALA A 18 -1.47 10.72 -21.34
C ALA A 18 -2.40 11.42 -20.34
N ASP A 19 -3.04 10.68 -19.45
CA ASP A 19 -3.93 11.23 -18.42
C ASP A 19 -3.15 12.12 -17.43
N ILE A 20 -1.96 11.67 -16.99
CA ILE A 20 -1.08 12.47 -16.11
C ILE A 20 -0.68 13.77 -16.82
N ALA A 21 -0.27 13.71 -18.09
CA ALA A 21 0.10 14.89 -18.84
C ALA A 21 -1.07 15.87 -18.93
N ALA A 22 -2.27 15.41 -19.30
CA ALA A 22 -3.46 16.23 -19.39
C ALA A 22 -3.86 16.87 -18.03
N ILE A 23 -3.70 16.13 -16.93
CA ILE A 23 -3.96 16.67 -15.58
C ILE A 23 -2.92 17.76 -15.25
N LYS A 24 -1.64 17.51 -15.53
CA LYS A 24 -0.57 18.49 -15.26
C LYS A 24 -0.75 19.78 -16.04
N ASP A 25 -1.29 19.72 -17.25
CA ASP A 25 -1.62 20.92 -18.03
C ASP A 25 -2.79 21.72 -17.42
N ALA A 26 -3.64 21.06 -16.63
CA ALA A 26 -4.84 21.66 -16.03
C ALA A 26 -4.64 22.14 -14.60
N VAL A 27 -3.61 21.65 -13.87
CA VAL A 27 -3.40 21.95 -12.46
C VAL A 27 -1.96 22.38 -12.17
N SER A 28 -1.78 23.17 -11.11
CA SER A 28 -0.47 23.65 -10.65
C SER A 28 0.06 22.92 -9.42
N VAL A 29 -0.50 21.76 -9.11
CA VAL A 29 -0.08 20.91 -7.98
C VAL A 29 0.66 19.67 -8.47
N PRO A 30 1.53 19.05 -7.64
CA PRO A 30 2.19 17.81 -8.01
C PRO A 30 1.20 16.70 -8.37
N VAL A 31 1.48 15.97 -9.43
CA VAL A 31 0.64 14.89 -9.94
C VAL A 31 1.38 13.57 -9.88
N THR A 32 0.70 12.52 -9.45
CA THR A 32 1.23 11.16 -9.38
C THR A 32 0.22 10.11 -9.83
N THR A 33 0.65 8.86 -9.86
CA THR A 33 -0.19 7.66 -9.87
C THR A 33 0.16 6.79 -8.69
N ALA A 34 -0.83 6.23 -8.01
CA ALA A 34 -0.64 5.25 -6.95
C ALA A 34 -0.40 3.86 -7.56
N GLN A 35 0.70 3.22 -7.17
CA GLN A 35 1.04 1.87 -7.61
C GLN A 35 1.55 1.06 -6.43
N ARG A 36 1.40 -0.26 -6.48
CA ARG A 36 1.99 -1.13 -5.47
C ARG A 36 3.51 -0.99 -5.50
N GLN A 37 4.12 -1.12 -4.34
CA GLN A 37 5.58 -1.15 -4.20
C GLN A 37 6.25 -2.08 -5.24
N GLY A 38 5.72 -3.29 -5.40
CA GLY A 38 6.25 -4.26 -6.35
C GLY A 38 6.21 -3.82 -7.81
N ASP A 39 5.26 -2.97 -8.19
CA ASP A 39 5.17 -2.43 -9.54
C ASP A 39 6.28 -1.38 -9.79
N TRP A 40 6.66 -0.62 -8.77
CA TRP A 40 7.79 0.30 -8.85
C TRP A 40 9.15 -0.42 -8.88
N CYS A 41 9.29 -1.51 -8.12
CA CYS A 41 10.57 -2.14 -7.80
C CYS A 41 10.76 -3.55 -8.34
N GLY A 42 9.83 -4.07 -9.12
CA GLY A 42 9.96 -5.43 -9.66
C GLY A 42 9.72 -6.55 -8.64
N GLY A 43 9.05 -6.27 -7.53
CA GLY A 43 8.44 -7.27 -6.65
C GLY A 43 9.39 -8.15 -5.85
N THR A 44 10.20 -7.60 -4.97
CA THR A 44 10.91 -8.40 -3.97
C THR A 44 10.59 -8.00 -2.55
N ALA A 45 10.48 -9.01 -1.69
CA ALA A 45 10.39 -8.85 -0.25
C ALA A 45 11.66 -8.23 0.38
N ASN A 46 12.76 -8.14 -0.36
CA ASN A 46 14.09 -7.80 0.14
C ASN A 46 14.69 -6.53 -0.47
N GLY A 47 13.85 -5.59 -0.85
CA GLY A 47 14.31 -4.30 -1.35
C GLY A 47 13.87 -4.00 -2.78
N CYS A 48 14.12 -2.77 -3.19
CA CYS A 48 13.78 -2.24 -4.49
C CYS A 48 14.87 -2.56 -5.50
N ASP A 49 14.56 -3.34 -6.53
CA ASP A 49 15.45 -3.56 -7.67
C ASP A 49 14.80 -3.01 -8.95
N PRO A 50 15.09 -1.74 -9.30
CA PRO A 50 14.53 -1.11 -10.49
C PRO A 50 15.00 -1.76 -11.80
N ALA A 51 16.03 -2.59 -11.75
CA ALA A 51 16.53 -3.33 -12.92
C ALA A 51 15.73 -4.62 -13.22
N ARG A 52 14.82 -5.03 -12.32
CA ARG A 52 14.00 -6.22 -12.57
C ARG A 52 13.01 -6.02 -13.71
N LYS A 53 12.89 -7.07 -14.53
CA LYS A 53 12.05 -7.11 -15.74
C LYS A 53 10.58 -6.74 -15.51
N ASN A 54 10.11 -6.79 -14.27
CA ASN A 54 8.71 -6.53 -13.90
C ASN A 54 8.50 -5.14 -13.28
N SER A 55 9.55 -4.34 -13.15
CA SER A 55 9.36 -2.98 -12.66
C SER A 55 8.73 -2.12 -13.74
N ILE A 56 7.93 -1.15 -13.30
CA ILE A 56 7.34 -0.13 -14.18
C ILE A 56 8.42 0.59 -15.00
N ASN A 57 9.64 0.69 -14.46
CA ASN A 57 10.76 1.33 -15.15
C ASN A 57 11.38 0.50 -16.25
N GLN A 58 11.37 -0.85 -16.11
CA GLN A 58 12.01 -1.76 -17.07
C GLN A 58 11.11 -2.16 -18.25
N THR A 59 9.81 -2.24 -18.00
CA THR A 59 8.83 -2.67 -18.98
C THR A 59 8.06 -1.53 -19.61
N ASN A 60 8.33 -0.31 -19.15
CA ASN A 60 7.56 0.87 -19.54
C ASN A 60 8.27 1.69 -20.62
N PRO A 61 7.91 1.51 -21.91
CA PRO A 61 8.41 2.37 -22.98
C PRO A 61 7.92 3.83 -22.84
N PHE A 62 6.97 4.09 -21.94
CA PHE A 62 6.30 5.39 -21.82
C PHE A 62 6.84 6.27 -20.68
N ASN A 63 7.85 5.79 -19.92
CA ASN A 63 8.52 6.58 -18.89
C ASN A 63 7.58 7.21 -17.86
N ILE A 64 6.71 6.39 -17.24
CA ILE A 64 5.79 6.87 -16.19
C ILE A 64 6.55 7.63 -15.10
N LEU A 65 7.71 7.13 -14.66
CA LEU A 65 8.54 7.78 -13.65
C LEU A 65 8.97 9.20 -14.07
N GLY A 66 9.27 9.42 -15.33
CA GLY A 66 9.62 10.74 -15.86
C GLY A 66 8.42 11.70 -15.97
N THR A 67 7.21 11.15 -16.02
CA THR A 67 5.99 11.95 -16.20
C THR A 67 5.42 12.45 -14.87
N ILE A 68 5.54 11.67 -13.78
CA ILE A 68 5.04 12.04 -12.45
C ILE A 68 5.95 13.02 -11.72
N ASP A 69 5.40 13.80 -10.81
CA ASP A 69 6.16 14.74 -9.98
C ASP A 69 6.66 14.08 -8.68
N VAL A 70 5.90 13.14 -8.15
CA VAL A 70 6.17 12.40 -6.92
C VAL A 70 5.79 10.93 -7.11
N ILE A 71 6.44 10.02 -6.39
CA ILE A 71 6.11 8.58 -6.43
C ILE A 71 4.95 8.34 -5.46
N GLY A 72 3.81 7.86 -5.97
CA GLY A 72 2.70 7.38 -5.15
C GLY A 72 2.84 5.87 -4.94
N ALA A 73 3.05 5.42 -3.71
CA ALA A 73 3.29 4.02 -3.41
C ALA A 73 2.28 3.45 -2.41
N ASN A 74 1.62 2.35 -2.79
CA ASN A 74 0.84 1.53 -1.87
C ASN A 74 1.78 0.51 -1.23
N ILE A 75 1.99 0.63 0.07
CA ILE A 75 2.94 -0.19 0.82
C ILE A 75 2.19 -0.89 1.95
N PHE A 76 1.94 -2.18 1.76
CA PHE A 76 1.29 -3.03 2.76
C PHE A 76 2.26 -4.07 3.30
N PRO A 77 2.88 -3.84 4.47
CA PRO A 77 3.81 -4.81 5.07
C PRO A 77 3.19 -6.18 5.30
N TYR A 78 1.88 -6.23 5.54
CA TYR A 78 1.12 -7.47 5.68
C TYR A 78 1.35 -8.44 4.51
N TRP A 79 1.37 -7.95 3.27
CA TRP A 79 1.58 -8.77 2.07
C TRP A 79 3.06 -9.03 1.75
N GLY A 80 3.96 -8.38 2.46
CA GLY A 80 5.42 -8.42 2.19
C GLY A 80 6.19 -9.58 2.81
N GLY A 81 5.55 -10.56 3.41
CA GLY A 81 6.23 -11.64 4.11
C GLY A 81 6.67 -11.25 5.52
N SER A 82 5.75 -10.77 6.27
CA SER A 82 5.92 -10.21 7.60
C SER A 82 6.58 -11.13 8.63
N PRO A 83 7.26 -10.59 9.62
CA PRO A 83 7.91 -11.35 10.69
C PRO A 83 6.90 -12.15 11.51
N GLU A 84 7.36 -13.24 12.08
CA GLU A 84 6.62 -14.16 12.94
C GLU A 84 5.96 -13.51 14.17
N LYS A 85 6.29 -12.26 14.45
CA LYS A 85 5.65 -11.44 15.48
C LYS A 85 5.44 -10.04 14.95
N VAL A 86 4.20 -9.68 14.78
CA VAL A 86 3.80 -8.30 14.52
C VAL A 86 4.03 -7.51 15.80
N ASN A 87 5.06 -6.69 15.75
CA ASN A 87 5.24 -5.59 16.66
C ASN A 87 4.96 -4.35 15.83
N GLY A 88 3.91 -3.62 16.15
CA GLY A 88 3.47 -2.45 15.37
C GLY A 88 4.61 -1.49 15.05
N VAL A 89 5.57 -1.34 15.95
CA VAL A 89 6.78 -0.52 15.75
C VAL A 89 7.63 -1.05 14.60
N SER A 90 7.91 -2.35 14.55
CA SER A 90 8.75 -2.92 13.49
C SER A 90 8.09 -2.88 12.13
N VAL A 91 6.78 -3.04 12.08
CA VAL A 91 6.02 -3.10 10.81
C VAL A 91 5.83 -1.71 10.21
N ALA A 92 5.47 -0.71 11.01
CA ALA A 92 5.37 0.67 10.53
C ALA A 92 6.75 1.23 10.13
N SER A 93 7.83 0.83 10.84
CA SER A 93 9.20 1.15 10.45
C SER A 93 9.59 0.50 9.12
N ALA A 94 9.06 -0.70 8.81
CA ALA A 94 9.29 -1.36 7.53
C ALA A 94 8.67 -0.57 6.37
N THR A 95 7.49 0.03 6.54
CA THR A 95 6.89 0.93 5.55
C THR A 95 7.79 2.14 5.26
N GLN A 96 8.31 2.79 6.30
CA GLN A 96 9.23 3.93 6.15
C GLN A 96 10.54 3.54 5.46
N THR A 97 11.10 2.39 5.81
CA THR A 97 12.30 1.84 5.16
C THR A 97 12.03 1.57 3.68
N THR A 98 10.90 0.95 3.37
CA THR A 98 10.49 0.66 1.99
C THR A 98 10.31 1.94 1.17
N ALA A 99 9.69 2.97 1.74
CA ALA A 99 9.54 4.26 1.07
C ALA A 99 10.89 4.95 0.81
N MET A 100 11.84 4.82 1.75
CA MET A 100 13.20 5.32 1.57
C MET A 100 13.94 4.55 0.47
N ASP A 101 13.82 3.23 0.43
CA ASP A 101 14.42 2.39 -0.61
C ASP A 101 13.87 2.75 -2.00
N LEU A 102 12.55 2.98 -2.11
CA LEU A 102 11.93 3.50 -3.32
C LEU A 102 12.53 4.83 -3.75
N LYS A 103 12.64 5.78 -2.83
CA LYS A 103 13.23 7.09 -3.11
C LYS A 103 14.66 6.97 -3.64
N ILE A 104 15.48 6.17 -3.00
CA ILE A 104 16.89 5.96 -3.40
C ILE A 104 16.95 5.28 -4.77
N ALA A 105 16.26 4.16 -4.94
CA ALA A 105 16.29 3.36 -6.16
C ALA A 105 15.73 4.10 -7.39
N LEU A 106 14.81 5.03 -7.19
CA LEU A 106 14.14 5.78 -8.26
C LEU A 106 14.69 7.21 -8.42
N GLY A 107 15.96 7.41 -8.08
CA GLY A 107 16.69 8.65 -8.41
C GLY A 107 16.42 9.83 -7.49
N GLY A 108 15.96 9.58 -6.26
CA GLY A 108 15.76 10.63 -5.24
C GLY A 108 14.45 11.40 -5.38
N LYS A 109 13.55 10.99 -6.28
CA LYS A 109 12.21 11.60 -6.43
C LYS A 109 11.44 11.48 -5.10
N GLY A 110 10.65 12.49 -4.74
CA GLY A 110 9.80 12.45 -3.56
C GLY A 110 8.86 11.23 -3.56
N VAL A 111 8.55 10.72 -2.38
CA VAL A 111 7.63 9.59 -2.21
C VAL A 111 6.49 10.02 -1.29
N ILE A 112 5.28 9.65 -1.65
CA ILE A 112 4.09 9.66 -0.80
C ILE A 112 3.61 8.22 -0.67
N VAL A 113 3.41 7.75 0.56
CA VAL A 113 2.77 6.46 0.81
C VAL A 113 1.26 6.67 0.68
N THR A 114 0.73 6.32 -0.49
CA THR A 114 -0.67 6.58 -0.85
C THR A 114 -1.64 5.64 -0.16
N GLU A 115 -1.18 4.46 0.24
CA GLU A 115 -1.93 3.52 1.07
C GLU A 115 -0.97 2.71 1.93
N GLU A 116 -1.26 2.63 3.21
CA GLU A 116 -0.65 1.68 4.15
C GLU A 116 -1.66 1.29 5.23
N GLY A 117 -1.49 0.13 5.84
CA GLY A 117 -2.38 -0.33 6.90
C GLY A 117 -2.09 -1.76 7.32
N TRP A 118 -2.85 -2.21 8.31
CA TRP A 118 -2.81 -3.57 8.81
C TRP A 118 -4.22 -4.09 9.04
N PRO A 119 -4.57 -5.33 8.63
CA PRO A 119 -5.92 -5.82 8.80
C PRO A 119 -6.17 -6.31 10.23
N SER A 120 -7.37 -6.10 10.74
CA SER A 120 -7.78 -6.61 12.06
C SER A 120 -8.03 -8.11 12.08
N CYS A 121 -8.10 -8.72 10.92
CA CYS A 121 -8.47 -10.13 10.79
C CYS A 121 -7.91 -10.74 9.51
N SER A 122 -7.37 -11.93 9.63
CA SER A 122 -7.11 -12.83 8.51
C SER A 122 -7.05 -14.27 9.00
N ASN A 123 -7.35 -15.21 8.12
CA ASN A 123 -7.23 -16.64 8.39
C ASN A 123 -6.31 -17.29 7.34
N PRO A 124 -5.58 -18.38 7.70
CA PRO A 124 -4.90 -19.18 6.70
C PRO A 124 -5.89 -19.62 5.59
N PRO A 125 -5.49 -19.59 4.29
CA PRO A 125 -4.13 -19.53 3.80
C PRO A 125 -3.57 -18.11 3.54
N ASP A 126 -4.15 -17.05 4.10
CA ASP A 126 -3.52 -15.75 4.08
C ASP A 126 -2.13 -15.81 4.73
N GLN A 127 -1.29 -14.83 4.42
CA GLN A 127 0.13 -14.91 4.74
C GLN A 127 0.38 -15.03 6.25
N HIS A 128 -0.43 -14.35 7.08
CA HIS A 128 -0.28 -14.36 8.54
C HIS A 128 -1.62 -14.23 9.23
N PRO A 129 -1.85 -14.97 10.32
CA PRO A 129 -2.92 -14.65 11.24
C PRO A 129 -2.72 -13.24 11.80
N THR A 130 -3.78 -12.48 11.89
CA THR A 130 -3.76 -11.15 12.49
C THR A 130 -4.99 -10.93 13.35
N THR A 131 -4.92 -9.97 14.25
CA THR A 131 -5.95 -9.66 15.24
C THR A 131 -6.23 -8.17 15.27
N ILE A 132 -7.29 -7.77 15.96
CA ILE A 132 -7.61 -6.36 16.21
C ILE A 132 -6.48 -5.67 17.01
N ASP A 133 -5.78 -6.37 17.88
CA ASP A 133 -4.66 -5.82 18.64
C ASP A 133 -3.48 -5.47 17.71
N ASP A 134 -3.23 -6.30 16.70
CA ASP A 134 -2.19 -6.04 15.70
C ASP A 134 -2.52 -4.79 14.85
N GLU A 135 -3.79 -4.61 14.46
CA GLU A 135 -4.25 -3.40 13.77
C GLU A 135 -4.08 -2.15 14.64
N ILE A 136 -4.44 -2.24 15.92
CA ILE A 136 -4.32 -1.16 16.88
C ILE A 136 -2.84 -0.76 17.06
N ASP A 137 -1.97 -1.72 17.26
CA ASP A 137 -0.54 -1.48 17.42
C ASP A 137 0.07 -0.82 16.17
N TYR A 138 -0.36 -1.28 14.99
CA TYR A 138 0.06 -0.67 13.73
C TYR A 138 -0.44 0.78 13.63
N PHE A 139 -1.73 1.01 13.85
CA PHE A 139 -2.34 2.33 13.76
C PHE A 139 -1.71 3.34 14.75
N HIS A 140 -1.47 2.92 15.98
CA HIS A 140 -0.81 3.78 16.96
C HIS A 140 0.61 4.15 16.54
N THR A 141 1.35 3.19 16.02
CA THR A 141 2.70 3.43 15.54
C THR A 141 2.68 4.34 14.31
N TRP A 142 1.79 4.06 13.35
CA TRP A 142 1.60 4.91 12.18
C TRP A 142 1.26 6.35 12.57
N SER A 143 0.30 6.55 13.47
CA SER A 143 -0.16 7.88 13.89
C SER A 143 0.93 8.72 14.59
N THR A 144 1.91 8.06 15.19
CA THR A 144 3.01 8.71 15.90
C THR A 144 4.28 8.88 15.07
N HIS A 145 4.52 8.02 14.08
CA HIS A 145 5.77 7.96 13.32
C HIS A 145 5.63 8.31 11.84
N ALA A 146 4.45 8.15 11.25
CA ALA A 146 4.23 8.33 9.80
C ALA A 146 4.59 9.73 9.30
N ASN A 147 4.44 10.75 10.14
CA ASN A 147 4.70 12.14 9.77
C ASN A 147 6.17 12.56 9.85
N GLN A 148 7.12 11.65 10.11
CA GLN A 148 8.51 12.02 10.34
C GLN A 148 9.39 12.00 9.09
N ALA A 149 9.11 11.15 8.12
CA ALA A 149 9.94 10.99 6.93
C ALA A 149 9.19 11.13 5.60
N PHE A 150 7.99 10.58 5.52
CA PHE A 150 7.15 10.59 4.32
C PHE A 150 5.70 10.84 4.69
N ASP A 151 5.00 11.62 3.88
CA ASP A 151 3.55 11.73 3.98
C ASP A 151 2.94 10.36 3.68
N SER A 152 1.98 9.94 4.52
CA SER A 152 1.30 8.67 4.36
C SER A 152 -0.18 8.74 4.70
N TYR A 153 -0.95 7.85 4.08
CA TYR A 153 -2.38 7.75 4.25
C TYR A 153 -2.75 6.34 4.71
N TYR A 154 -3.46 6.27 5.82
CA TYR A 154 -3.95 4.98 6.34
C TYR A 154 -5.07 4.43 5.47
N PHE A 155 -4.93 3.22 5.05
CA PHE A 155 -5.95 2.47 4.36
C PHE A 155 -6.53 1.44 5.33
N GLN A 156 -7.77 1.58 5.75
CA GLN A 156 -8.76 2.55 5.30
C GLN A 156 -9.68 2.99 6.48
N ALA A 157 -10.64 3.88 6.21
CA ALA A 157 -11.54 4.34 7.26
C ALA A 157 -12.56 3.27 7.69
N TYR A 158 -13.12 2.50 6.73
CA TYR A 158 -14.17 1.50 6.97
C TYR A 158 -13.82 0.16 6.35
N ASP A 159 -14.22 -0.93 7.00
CA ASP A 159 -14.16 -2.26 6.40
C ASP A 159 -14.99 -2.35 5.10
N LEU A 160 -14.60 -3.24 4.19
CA LEU A 160 -15.29 -3.43 2.92
C LEU A 160 -16.45 -4.44 2.99
N ALA A 161 -16.50 -5.28 4.03
CA ALA A 161 -17.51 -6.31 4.17
C ALA A 161 -18.39 -6.09 5.40
N GLU A 162 -19.68 -6.31 5.24
CA GLU A 162 -20.57 -6.51 6.37
C GLU A 162 -20.09 -7.72 7.14
N GLN A 163 -19.79 -7.50 8.40
CA GLN A 163 -19.28 -8.42 9.43
C GLN A 163 -19.31 -9.90 9.08
N ILE A 164 -18.18 -10.40 8.68
CA ILE A 164 -17.86 -11.77 8.93
C ILE A 164 -16.94 -11.74 10.15
N ALA A 165 -17.42 -12.30 11.25
CA ALA A 165 -16.66 -12.32 12.47
C ALA A 165 -15.33 -13.04 12.21
N CYS A 166 -14.21 -12.37 12.46
CA CYS A 166 -12.89 -12.99 12.46
C CYS A 166 -12.93 -14.36 13.14
N GLY A 167 -12.52 -15.39 12.46
CA GLY A 167 -12.31 -16.70 13.05
C GLY A 167 -13.46 -17.70 13.02
N ARG A 168 -14.58 -17.43 12.37
CA ARG A 168 -15.67 -18.40 12.24
C ARG A 168 -15.92 -18.82 10.79
N GLY A 169 -15.11 -19.77 10.31
CA GLY A 169 -15.51 -20.60 9.15
C GLY A 169 -15.54 -19.92 7.78
N GLU A 170 -14.99 -18.72 7.66
CA GLU A 170 -14.90 -18.06 6.38
C GLU A 170 -13.80 -18.65 5.51
N PRO A 171 -14.05 -18.72 4.20
CA PRO A 171 -12.98 -19.06 3.28
C PRO A 171 -11.87 -18.02 3.43
N SER A 172 -10.69 -18.53 3.63
CA SER A 172 -9.42 -17.82 3.63
C SER A 172 -9.30 -16.86 2.46
N GLY A 173 -8.70 -15.72 2.69
CA GLY A 173 -8.32 -14.80 1.64
C GLY A 173 -8.99 -13.42 1.71
N ASP A 174 -9.54 -13.03 2.85
CA ASP A 174 -10.34 -11.81 2.97
C ASP A 174 -9.73 -10.70 3.83
N ALA A 175 -8.41 -10.75 4.08
CA ALA A 175 -7.73 -9.68 4.81
C ALA A 175 -8.05 -8.29 4.23
N ASP A 176 -8.18 -8.17 2.89
CA ASP A 176 -8.52 -6.92 2.21
C ASP A 176 -9.82 -6.27 2.71
N LYS A 177 -10.72 -7.06 3.29
CA LYS A 177 -12.00 -6.55 3.81
C LYS A 177 -11.90 -5.96 5.21
N HIS A 178 -10.80 -6.16 5.91
CA HIS A 178 -10.64 -5.89 7.33
C HIS A 178 -9.58 -4.84 7.69
N PHE A 179 -9.19 -4.01 6.74
CA PHE A 179 -8.24 -2.91 6.96
C PHE A 179 -8.88 -1.64 7.54
N GLY A 180 -10.20 -1.60 7.67
CA GLY A 180 -10.90 -0.41 8.14
C GLY A 180 -10.73 -0.18 9.65
N LEU A 181 -10.46 1.04 10.05
CA LEU A 181 -10.47 1.43 11.47
C LEU A 181 -11.88 1.34 12.09
N CYS A 182 -12.89 1.38 11.22
CA CYS A 182 -14.29 1.27 11.56
C CYS A 182 -14.94 0.08 10.86
N ALA A 183 -15.90 -0.55 11.50
CA ALA A 183 -16.77 -1.51 10.85
C ALA A 183 -17.62 -0.84 9.76
N VAL A 184 -18.12 -1.62 8.80
CA VAL A 184 -19.03 -1.14 7.73
C VAL A 184 -20.23 -0.37 8.26
N SER A 185 -20.74 -0.76 9.42
CA SER A 185 -21.86 -0.08 10.10
C SER A 185 -21.53 1.33 10.62
N GLY A 186 -20.28 1.80 10.49
CA GLY A 186 -19.83 3.06 11.07
C GLY A 186 -19.53 3.00 12.58
N VAL A 187 -19.54 1.81 13.16
CA VAL A 187 -19.16 1.62 14.57
C VAL A 187 -17.66 1.41 14.68
N THR A 188 -17.05 2.04 15.67
CA THR A 188 -15.64 1.79 16.00
C THR A 188 -15.43 0.33 16.36
N LYS A 189 -14.48 -0.35 15.75
CA LYS A 189 -14.15 -1.75 16.03
C LYS A 189 -13.64 -1.93 17.46
N ASP A 190 -12.84 -0.96 17.92
CA ASP A 190 -12.26 -0.94 19.27
C ASP A 190 -12.12 0.50 19.73
N SER A 191 -12.36 0.74 21.03
CA SER A 191 -12.28 2.09 21.61
C SER A 191 -10.88 2.71 21.60
N ARG A 192 -9.87 1.92 21.34
CA ARG A 192 -8.47 2.37 21.16
C ARG A 192 -8.18 2.94 19.77
N LEU A 193 -9.06 2.72 18.82
CA LEU A 193 -9.01 3.33 17.49
C LEU A 193 -9.69 4.71 17.48
N ILE A 194 -9.59 5.44 16.39
CA ILE A 194 -10.30 6.71 16.22
C ILE A 194 -11.81 6.49 16.22
N GLY A 195 -12.53 7.46 16.78
CA GLY A 195 -13.99 7.41 16.79
C GLY A 195 -14.56 7.49 15.37
N CYS A 196 -15.36 6.50 15.02
CA CYS A 196 -16.13 6.47 13.79
C CYS A 196 -17.40 7.33 13.94
N LYS A 197 -17.70 8.17 12.96
CA LYS A 197 -18.88 9.01 12.94
C LYS A 197 -19.68 8.79 11.67
#